data_76fba97ee1e2e0a7db3a8a33ed04fd95
#
_entry.id   76fba97ee1e2e0a7db3a8a33ed04fd95
#
_cell.length_a   1.000
_cell.length_b   1.000
_cell.length_c   1.000
_cell.angle_alpha   90.00
_cell.angle_beta   90.00
_cell.angle_gamma   90.00
#
_symmetry.space_group_name_H-M   'P 1'
#
loop_
_entity.id
_entity.type
_entity.pdbx_description
1 polymer ?
#
loop_
_entity_poly.entity_id
_entity_poly.type
_entity_poly.pdbx_seq_one_letter_code
_entity_poly.pdbx_strand_id
1 'polypeptide(L)'
;VDLQFKGPFIWLQRLVEVMSLQQQGCIIQISSATAKIMLDNHAAYMGTKAGIDHVIRTVANEFGEKGIRANTISPGLTDTPMTADALQSPALANAFAQCYPLGRYGTSDDIAAAALFLASEDCFMTGENLQVNGGLNLRRNPRAHELEEAMIKAGEIPAPE
;
A
#
# COMPACT_ATOMS: atom_id res chain seq x y z
N VAL A 1 -13.35 -4.96 5.93
CA VAL A 1 -12.63 -5.38 7.15
C VAL A 1 -12.18 -6.83 7.03
N ASP A 2 -13.07 -7.76 6.66
CA ASP A 2 -12.76 -9.19 6.66
C ASP A 2 -11.59 -9.55 5.74
N LEU A 3 -11.58 -9.05 4.50
CA LEU A 3 -10.53 -9.35 3.52
C LEU A 3 -9.19 -8.68 3.85
N GLN A 4 -9.21 -7.45 4.37
CA GLN A 4 -8.00 -6.62 4.49
C GLN A 4 -7.40 -6.57 5.90
N PHE A 5 -8.12 -7.05 6.91
CA PHE A 5 -7.65 -7.07 8.29
C PHE A 5 -7.81 -8.44 8.92
N LYS A 6 -9.06 -8.94 9.07
CA LYS A 6 -9.34 -10.20 9.78
C LYS A 6 -8.69 -11.40 9.08
N GLY A 7 -8.82 -11.51 7.76
CA GLY A 7 -8.20 -12.59 6.99
C GLY A 7 -6.69 -12.64 7.16
N PRO A 8 -5.95 -11.54 6.85
CA PRO A 8 -4.52 -11.46 7.09
C PRO A 8 -4.11 -11.76 8.54
N PHE A 9 -4.86 -11.25 9.53
CA PHE A 9 -4.57 -11.50 10.93
C PHE A 9 -4.65 -13.00 11.28
N ILE A 10 -5.68 -13.72 10.82
CA ILE A 10 -5.82 -15.17 11.03
C ILE A 10 -4.69 -15.93 10.32
N TRP A 11 -4.32 -15.53 9.11
CA TRP A 11 -3.19 -16.14 8.39
C TRP A 11 -1.86 -15.92 9.13
N LEU A 12 -1.62 -14.70 9.63
CA LEU A 12 -0.40 -14.38 10.39
C LEU A 12 -0.25 -15.30 11.61
N GLN A 13 -1.31 -15.57 12.36
CA GLN A 13 -1.27 -16.48 13.50
C GLN A 13 -0.74 -17.86 13.11
N ARG A 14 -1.18 -18.40 11.97
CA ARG A 14 -0.73 -19.71 11.47
C ARG A 14 0.69 -19.67 10.91
N LEU A 15 1.03 -18.62 10.19
CA LEU A 15 2.37 -18.45 9.61
C LEU A 15 3.45 -18.34 10.70
N VAL A 16 3.21 -17.55 11.76
CA VAL A 16 4.20 -17.42 12.83
C VAL A 16 4.38 -18.71 13.63
N GLU A 17 3.35 -19.54 13.78
CA GLU A 17 3.49 -20.88 14.39
C GLU A 17 4.47 -21.74 13.59
N VAL A 18 4.27 -21.86 12.28
CA VAL A 18 5.12 -22.67 11.39
C VAL A 18 6.54 -22.12 11.32
N MET A 19 6.69 -20.81 11.10
CA MET A 19 7.99 -20.15 10.98
C MET A 19 8.77 -20.20 12.30
N SER A 20 8.08 -20.15 13.46
CA SER A 20 8.72 -20.29 14.77
C SER A 20 9.33 -21.68 14.96
N LEU A 21 8.70 -22.72 14.46
CA LEU A 21 9.27 -24.09 14.48
C LEU A 21 10.50 -24.19 13.55
N GLN A 22 10.48 -23.46 12.43
CA GLN A 22 11.60 -23.41 11.48
C GLN A 22 12.75 -22.52 11.96
N GLN A 23 12.53 -21.66 12.96
CA GLN A 23 13.47 -20.62 13.42
C GLN A 23 13.91 -19.69 12.28
N GLN A 24 13.05 -19.49 11.30
CA GLN A 24 13.30 -18.65 10.12
C GLN A 24 11.98 -18.27 9.46
N GLY A 25 11.87 -17.02 9.00
CA GLY A 25 10.71 -16.58 8.22
C GLY A 25 10.85 -15.17 7.69
N CYS A 26 10.14 -14.89 6.60
CA CYS A 26 10.00 -13.56 6.04
C CYS A 26 8.53 -13.30 5.69
N ILE A 27 7.93 -12.31 6.32
CA ILE A 27 6.54 -11.89 6.08
C ILE A 27 6.58 -10.51 5.42
N ILE A 28 5.91 -10.37 4.28
CA ILE A 28 5.77 -9.11 3.57
C ILE A 28 4.28 -8.85 3.37
N GLN A 29 3.74 -7.84 4.05
CA GLN A 29 2.35 -7.44 3.94
C GLN A 29 2.22 -6.25 2.98
N ILE A 30 1.36 -6.36 1.98
CA ILE A 30 1.05 -5.22 1.11
C ILE A 30 0.03 -4.31 1.82
N SER A 31 0.50 -3.14 2.20
CA SER A 31 -0.27 -2.07 2.82
C SER A 31 -0.72 -1.03 1.77
N SER A 32 -0.68 0.23 2.10
CA SER A 32 -0.97 1.35 1.21
C SER A 32 -0.35 2.64 1.76
N ALA A 33 0.03 3.56 0.89
CA ALA A 33 0.37 4.93 1.28
C ALA A 33 -0.76 5.58 2.11
N THR A 34 -2.02 5.19 1.85
CA THR A 34 -3.19 5.70 2.57
C THR A 34 -3.31 5.20 4.02
N ALA A 35 -2.44 4.30 4.47
CA ALA A 35 -2.27 4.04 5.89
C ALA A 35 -1.68 5.26 6.66
N LYS A 36 -1.05 6.19 5.94
CA LYS A 36 -0.41 7.41 6.49
C LYS A 36 -0.99 8.70 5.94
N ILE A 37 -1.36 8.75 4.65
CA ILE A 37 -1.92 9.92 4.00
C ILE A 37 -3.39 9.70 3.65
N MET A 38 -4.16 10.78 3.60
CA MET A 38 -5.60 10.71 3.37
C MET A 38 -5.95 10.44 1.90
N LEU A 39 -7.04 9.71 1.71
CA LEU A 39 -7.74 9.55 0.43
C LEU A 39 -9.24 9.71 0.73
N ASP A 40 -9.89 10.66 0.06
CA ASP A 40 -11.30 10.96 0.30
C ASP A 40 -12.18 9.71 0.05
N ASN A 41 -13.23 9.57 0.84
CA ASN A 41 -14.22 8.48 0.76
C ASN A 41 -13.69 7.06 1.05
N HIS A 42 -12.47 6.91 1.61
CA HIS A 42 -11.84 5.61 1.86
C HIS A 42 -11.52 5.33 3.34
N ALA A 43 -12.26 5.92 4.28
CA ALA A 43 -11.97 5.84 5.72
C ALA A 43 -11.81 4.40 6.24
N ALA A 44 -12.72 3.48 5.90
CA ALA A 44 -12.64 2.09 6.33
C ALA A 44 -11.41 1.37 5.73
N TYR A 45 -11.10 1.63 4.46
CA TYR A 45 -9.90 1.10 3.81
C TYR A 45 -8.62 1.59 4.49
N MET A 46 -8.50 2.90 4.70
CA MET A 46 -7.34 3.50 5.38
C MET A 46 -7.15 2.94 6.79
N GLY A 47 -8.25 2.83 7.56
CA GLY A 47 -8.23 2.27 8.90
C GLY A 47 -7.75 0.82 8.94
N THR A 48 -8.20 -0.01 7.98
CA THR A 48 -7.74 -1.42 7.91
C THR A 48 -6.27 -1.51 7.53
N LYS A 49 -5.78 -0.68 6.62
CA LYS A 49 -4.37 -0.65 6.21
C LYS A 49 -3.45 -0.15 7.32
N ALA A 50 -3.84 0.89 8.04
CA ALA A 50 -3.11 1.36 9.22
C ALA A 50 -3.08 0.31 10.34
N GLY A 51 -4.22 -0.38 10.56
CA GLY A 51 -4.32 -1.44 11.55
C GLY A 51 -3.42 -2.63 11.25
N ILE A 52 -3.41 -3.12 10.01
CA ILE A 52 -2.55 -4.25 9.64
C ILE A 52 -1.06 -3.90 9.68
N ASP A 53 -0.68 -2.65 9.35
CA ASP A 53 0.69 -2.17 9.52
C ASP A 53 1.15 -2.31 10.98
N HIS A 54 0.28 -1.97 11.93
CA HIS A 54 0.60 -2.11 13.33
C HIS A 54 0.70 -3.58 13.77
N VAL A 55 -0.16 -4.46 13.26
CA VAL A 55 -0.08 -5.91 13.49
C VAL A 55 1.26 -6.47 13.00
N ILE A 56 1.72 -6.09 11.81
CA ILE A 56 3.03 -6.53 11.28
C ILE A 56 4.18 -6.08 12.19
N ARG A 57 4.12 -4.85 12.71
CA ARG A 57 5.13 -4.37 13.69
C ARG A 57 5.12 -5.19 14.98
N THR A 58 3.93 -5.58 15.43
CA THR A 58 3.79 -6.47 16.59
C THR A 58 4.43 -7.83 16.31
N VAL A 59 4.13 -8.44 15.17
CA VAL A 59 4.75 -9.71 14.73
C VAL A 59 6.28 -9.60 14.66
N ALA A 60 6.80 -8.53 14.07
CA ALA A 60 8.24 -8.28 14.00
C ALA A 60 8.90 -8.24 15.38
N ASN A 61 8.25 -7.55 16.33
CA ASN A 61 8.76 -7.41 17.69
C ASN A 61 8.68 -8.72 18.50
N GLU A 62 7.55 -9.42 18.41
CA GLU A 62 7.30 -10.62 19.24
C GLU A 62 8.05 -11.86 18.74
N PHE A 63 8.27 -11.96 17.41
CA PHE A 63 8.82 -13.16 16.78
C PHE A 63 10.21 -12.96 16.16
N GLY A 64 10.82 -11.78 16.34
CA GLY A 64 12.17 -11.50 15.83
C GLY A 64 13.23 -12.46 16.40
N GLU A 65 13.13 -12.82 17.68
CA GLU A 65 14.03 -13.79 18.33
C GLU A 65 13.92 -15.20 17.74
N LYS A 66 12.83 -15.50 17.00
CA LYS A 66 12.63 -16.75 16.26
C LYS A 66 13.17 -16.71 14.83
N GLY A 67 13.94 -15.67 14.49
CA GLY A 67 14.45 -15.49 13.13
C GLY A 67 13.38 -15.06 12.12
N ILE A 68 12.24 -14.52 12.57
CA ILE A 68 11.16 -14.07 11.69
C ILE A 68 11.26 -12.57 11.46
N ARG A 69 11.39 -12.16 10.20
CA ARG A 69 11.29 -10.77 9.78
C ARG A 69 9.89 -10.49 9.23
N ALA A 70 9.30 -9.38 9.62
CA ALA A 70 7.98 -8.98 9.15
C ALA A 70 7.98 -7.48 8.81
N ASN A 71 7.66 -7.16 7.55
CA ASN A 71 7.65 -5.79 7.04
C ASN A 71 6.39 -5.53 6.20
N THR A 72 6.09 -4.27 5.97
CA THR A 72 5.04 -3.86 5.04
C THR A 72 5.63 -3.10 3.85
N ILE A 73 4.95 -3.21 2.71
CA ILE A 73 5.18 -2.34 1.55
C ILE A 73 3.94 -1.47 1.38
N SER A 74 4.12 -0.17 1.25
CA SER A 74 3.05 0.81 1.04
C SER A 74 3.11 1.41 -0.36
N PRO A 75 2.40 0.82 -1.33
CA PRO A 75 2.21 1.40 -2.65
C PRO A 75 1.38 2.69 -2.59
N GLY A 76 1.56 3.56 -3.59
CA GLY A 76 0.56 4.55 -3.98
C GLY A 76 -0.47 3.95 -4.95
N LEU A 77 -1.10 4.78 -5.79
CA LEU A 77 -1.86 4.29 -6.92
C LEU A 77 -0.93 3.49 -7.82
N THR A 78 -1.32 2.27 -8.12
CA THR A 78 -0.52 1.31 -8.88
C THR A 78 -1.36 0.76 -10.02
N ASP A 79 -0.79 0.65 -11.20
CA ASP A 79 -1.46 0.05 -12.36
C ASP A 79 -1.65 -1.45 -12.13
N THR A 80 -2.90 -1.83 -11.95
CA THR A 80 -3.36 -3.19 -11.64
C THR A 80 -4.78 -3.38 -12.17
N PRO A 81 -5.26 -4.61 -12.32
CA PRO A 81 -6.67 -4.85 -12.67
C PRO A 81 -7.68 -4.16 -11.75
N MET A 82 -7.33 -3.96 -10.47
CA MET A 82 -8.20 -3.28 -9.49
C MET A 82 -8.37 -1.78 -9.78
N THR A 83 -7.37 -1.14 -10.36
CA THR A 83 -7.31 0.31 -10.62
C THR A 83 -7.52 0.64 -12.10
N ALA A 84 -7.71 -0.37 -12.94
CA ALA A 84 -7.80 -0.21 -14.39
C ALA A 84 -8.90 0.79 -14.81
N ASP A 85 -10.09 0.69 -14.19
CA ASP A 85 -11.20 1.59 -14.51
C ASP A 85 -10.86 3.06 -14.25
N ALA A 86 -10.23 3.35 -13.10
CA ALA A 86 -9.79 4.71 -12.78
C ALA A 86 -8.69 5.21 -13.71
N LEU A 87 -7.79 4.32 -14.15
CA LEU A 87 -6.68 4.66 -15.03
C LEU A 87 -7.08 4.75 -16.52
N GLN A 88 -8.27 4.28 -16.90
CA GLN A 88 -8.86 4.52 -18.23
C GLN A 88 -9.25 5.98 -18.44
N SER A 89 -9.50 6.75 -17.38
CA SER A 89 -9.69 8.20 -17.46
C SER A 89 -8.32 8.90 -17.50
N PRO A 90 -7.92 9.50 -18.64
CA PRO A 90 -6.66 10.27 -18.71
C PRO A 90 -6.63 11.43 -17.73
N ALA A 91 -7.78 12.05 -17.45
CA ALA A 91 -7.88 13.15 -16.49
C ALA A 91 -7.56 12.69 -15.06
N LEU A 92 -8.14 11.56 -14.63
CA LEU A 92 -7.86 10.97 -13.32
C LEU A 92 -6.41 10.50 -13.22
N ALA A 93 -5.93 9.76 -14.21
CA ALA A 93 -4.55 9.27 -14.25
C ALA A 93 -3.54 10.41 -14.11
N ASN A 94 -3.75 11.52 -14.84
CA ASN A 94 -2.90 12.69 -14.79
C ASN A 94 -3.00 13.42 -13.45
N ALA A 95 -4.21 13.60 -12.91
CA ALA A 95 -4.41 14.25 -11.61
C ALA A 95 -3.68 13.50 -10.48
N PHE A 96 -3.71 12.16 -10.50
CA PHE A 96 -2.91 11.36 -9.58
C PHE A 96 -1.41 11.50 -9.85
N ALA A 97 -0.95 11.37 -11.10
CA ALA A 97 0.47 11.43 -11.45
C ALA A 97 1.13 12.75 -10.99
N GLN A 98 0.42 13.87 -11.06
CA GLN A 98 0.90 15.18 -10.60
C GLN A 98 1.15 15.24 -9.09
N CYS A 99 0.51 14.37 -8.30
CA CYS A 99 0.74 14.28 -6.86
C CYS A 99 2.05 13.56 -6.52
N TYR A 100 2.64 12.85 -7.45
CA TYR A 100 3.88 12.09 -7.24
C TYR A 100 5.10 12.94 -7.58
N PRO A 101 6.08 13.10 -6.68
CA PRO A 101 7.37 13.72 -7.01
C PRO A 101 8.05 13.11 -8.25
N LEU A 102 7.93 11.78 -8.46
CA LEU A 102 8.49 11.11 -9.63
C LEU A 102 7.62 11.23 -10.91
N GLY A 103 6.51 11.98 -10.85
CA GLY A 103 5.68 12.31 -12.02
C GLY A 103 4.87 11.16 -12.62
N ARG A 104 4.80 10.01 -11.94
CA ARG A 104 4.01 8.86 -12.36
C ARG A 104 3.45 8.07 -11.17
N TYR A 105 2.36 7.37 -11.36
CA TYR A 105 1.92 6.32 -10.44
C TYR A 105 2.77 5.05 -10.58
N GLY A 106 2.61 4.10 -9.67
CA GLY A 106 3.41 2.89 -9.61
C GLY A 106 2.97 1.80 -10.58
N THR A 107 3.83 0.82 -10.75
CA THR A 107 3.56 -0.44 -11.45
C THR A 107 3.73 -1.63 -10.50
N SER A 108 3.21 -2.80 -10.88
CA SER A 108 3.44 -4.03 -10.11
C SER A 108 4.93 -4.36 -9.98
N ASP A 109 5.75 -4.04 -11.00
CA ASP A 109 7.19 -4.28 -10.99
C ASP A 109 7.91 -3.40 -9.96
N ASP A 110 7.47 -2.15 -9.76
CA ASP A 110 8.01 -1.29 -8.69
C ASP A 110 7.83 -1.95 -7.32
N ILE A 111 6.68 -2.58 -7.08
CA ILE A 111 6.37 -3.26 -5.82
C ILE A 111 7.13 -4.58 -5.70
N ALA A 112 7.24 -5.34 -6.79
CA ALA A 112 7.97 -6.59 -6.83
C ALA A 112 9.46 -6.40 -6.53
N ALA A 113 10.09 -5.34 -7.05
CA ALA A 113 11.48 -5.01 -6.76
C ALA A 113 11.71 -4.78 -5.25
N ALA A 114 10.80 -4.08 -4.59
CA ALA A 114 10.86 -3.88 -3.14
C ALA A 114 10.63 -5.19 -2.35
N ALA A 115 9.72 -6.04 -2.82
CA ALA A 115 9.46 -7.33 -2.21
C ALA A 115 10.68 -8.25 -2.32
N LEU A 116 11.35 -8.28 -3.47
CA LEU A 116 12.59 -9.04 -3.66
C LEU A 116 13.70 -8.57 -2.69
N PHE A 117 13.85 -7.26 -2.52
CA PHE A 117 14.82 -6.72 -1.55
C PHE A 117 14.47 -7.17 -0.11
N LEU A 118 13.21 -7.04 0.32
CA LEU A 118 12.78 -7.45 1.66
C LEU A 118 12.89 -8.96 1.89
N ALA A 119 12.72 -9.76 0.84
CA ALA A 119 12.82 -11.23 0.89
C ALA A 119 14.26 -11.73 0.92
N SER A 120 15.24 -10.90 0.52
CA SER A 120 16.66 -11.28 0.51
C SER A 120 17.16 -11.67 1.90
N GLU A 121 18.04 -12.66 1.96
CA GLU A 121 18.70 -13.08 3.20
C GLU A 121 19.62 -11.98 3.78
N ASP A 122 20.14 -11.10 2.93
CA ASP A 122 20.99 -9.96 3.32
C ASP A 122 20.16 -8.79 3.89
N CYS A 123 18.84 -8.85 3.84
CA CYS A 123 17.97 -7.78 4.34
C CYS A 123 17.90 -7.79 5.86
N PHE A 124 18.50 -6.77 6.50
CA PHE A 124 18.46 -6.56 7.96
C PHE A 124 17.34 -5.59 8.37
N MET A 125 16.13 -5.81 7.84
CA MET A 125 14.95 -5.00 8.15
C MET A 125 13.83 -5.85 8.73
N THR A 126 13.23 -5.38 9.82
CA THR A 126 12.00 -5.93 10.39
C THR A 126 11.19 -4.84 11.10
N GLY A 127 9.87 -4.93 11.06
CA GLY A 127 8.96 -3.94 11.66
C GLY A 127 8.80 -2.65 10.85
N GLU A 128 9.36 -2.58 9.65
CA GLU A 128 9.37 -1.38 8.83
C GLU A 128 8.23 -1.35 7.81
N ASN A 129 7.83 -0.13 7.45
CA ASN A 129 6.88 0.13 6.37
C ASN A 129 7.61 0.83 5.24
N LEU A 130 7.93 0.08 4.20
CA LEU A 130 8.66 0.56 3.03
C LEU A 130 7.70 1.29 2.08
N GLN A 131 7.90 2.60 1.96
CA GLN A 131 7.09 3.46 1.10
C GLN A 131 7.54 3.34 -0.35
N VAL A 132 6.79 2.59 -1.17
CA VAL A 132 7.07 2.40 -2.61
C VAL A 132 5.98 3.11 -3.41
N ASN A 133 6.03 4.43 -3.39
CA ASN A 133 4.94 5.29 -3.88
C ASN A 133 5.44 6.55 -4.60
N GLY A 134 6.65 6.53 -5.16
CA GLY A 134 7.17 7.65 -5.95
C GLY A 134 7.22 8.99 -5.20
N GLY A 135 7.26 8.94 -3.85
CA GLY A 135 7.28 10.13 -2.99
C GLY A 135 5.91 10.72 -2.69
N LEU A 136 4.80 10.03 -3.01
CA LEU A 136 3.45 10.52 -2.75
C LEU A 136 3.23 10.97 -1.30
N ASN A 137 3.83 10.26 -0.33
CA ASN A 137 3.72 10.58 1.09
C ASN A 137 4.42 11.88 1.52
N LEU A 138 5.24 12.48 0.66
CA LEU A 138 5.78 13.84 0.84
C LEU A 138 4.77 14.93 0.44
N ARG A 139 3.70 14.55 -0.23
CA ARG A 139 2.63 15.40 -0.72
C ARG A 139 1.28 14.86 -0.18
N ARG A 140 0.28 14.73 -1.03
CA ARG A 140 -1.05 14.19 -0.71
C ARG A 140 -1.70 13.56 -1.93
N ASN A 141 -2.73 12.75 -1.74
CA ASN A 141 -3.64 12.38 -2.83
C ASN A 141 -4.45 13.59 -3.30
N PRO A 142 -4.92 13.59 -4.56
CA PRO A 142 -5.89 14.58 -5.02
C PRO A 142 -7.18 14.45 -4.21
N ARG A 143 -7.87 15.58 -3.96
CA ARG A 143 -9.17 15.60 -3.30
C ARG A 143 -10.26 15.20 -4.27
N ALA A 144 -11.39 14.71 -3.77
CA ALA A 144 -12.51 14.28 -4.60
C ALA A 144 -12.98 15.36 -5.59
N HIS A 145 -13.10 16.61 -5.14
CA HIS A 145 -13.48 17.73 -6.01
C HIS A 145 -12.44 18.08 -7.06
N GLU A 146 -11.14 17.92 -6.77
CA GLU A 146 -10.06 18.14 -7.75
C GLU A 146 -10.10 17.10 -8.87
N LEU A 147 -10.48 15.86 -8.55
CA LEU A 147 -10.68 14.79 -9.55
C LEU A 147 -11.89 15.11 -10.43
N GLU A 148 -13.01 15.53 -9.83
CA GLU A 148 -14.22 15.94 -10.55
C GLU A 148 -13.94 17.11 -11.48
N GLU A 149 -13.29 18.17 -11.00
CA GLU A 149 -12.88 19.33 -11.79
C GLU A 149 -11.97 18.96 -12.97
N ALA A 150 -11.05 18.02 -12.75
CA ALA A 150 -10.16 17.54 -13.82
C ALA A 150 -10.94 16.81 -14.92
N MET A 151 -11.93 15.98 -14.56
CA MET A 151 -12.79 15.27 -15.51
C MET A 151 -13.72 16.22 -16.28
N ILE A 152 -14.31 17.24 -15.59
CA ILE A 152 -15.13 18.27 -16.24
C ILE A 152 -14.29 19.05 -17.25
N LYS A 153 -13.10 19.51 -16.86
CA LYS A 153 -12.19 20.26 -17.72
C LYS A 153 -11.73 19.45 -18.94
N ALA A 154 -11.58 18.15 -18.79
CA ALA A 154 -11.25 17.25 -19.89
C ALA A 154 -12.45 16.89 -20.79
N GLY A 155 -13.67 17.27 -20.41
CA GLY A 155 -14.91 16.90 -21.11
C GLY A 155 -15.33 15.43 -20.90
N GLU A 156 -14.81 14.78 -19.91
CA GLU A 156 -15.14 13.37 -19.59
C GLU A 156 -16.48 13.25 -18.82
N ILE A 157 -16.87 14.31 -18.11
CA ILE A 157 -18.18 14.41 -17.45
C ILE A 157 -18.77 15.83 -17.64
N PRO A 158 -20.10 15.98 -17.59
CA PRO A 158 -20.75 17.30 -17.68
C PRO A 158 -20.44 18.16 -16.44
N ALA A 159 -20.41 19.49 -16.62
CA ALA A 159 -20.40 20.41 -15.49
C ALA A 159 -21.74 20.31 -14.71
N PRO A 160 -21.75 20.51 -13.39
CA PRO A 160 -22.98 20.59 -12.62
C PRO A 160 -23.83 21.81 -13.09
N GLU A 161 -25.16 21.63 -13.11
CA GLU A 161 -26.12 22.71 -13.44
C GLU A 161 -26.14 23.81 -12.38
#